data_91b9bf49dc0d202d9f08068b2952b643
#
_entry.id   91b9bf49dc0d202d9f08068b2952b643
#
_cell.length_a   1.000
_cell.length_b   1.000
_cell.length_c   1.000
_cell.angle_alpha   90.00
_cell.angle_beta   90.00
_cell.angle_gamma   90.00
#
_symmetry.space_group_name_H-M   'P 1'
#
loop_
_entity.id
_entity.type
_entity.pdbx_description
1 polymer ?
#
loop_
_entity_poly.entity_id
_entity_poly.type
_entity_poly.pdbx_seq_one_letter_code
_entity_poly.pdbx_strand_id
1 'polypeptide(L)'
;MVIEKHHGISLALTADYTAIGKLQYIAAENQLPVLDTEYTDKVIMHLLVPNDQVGRIQKVITEATSGRIKMEKEKELYFADVEGEIKVFDH
;
A
#
# COMPACT_ATOMS: atom_id res chain seq x y z
N MET A 1 -0.70 22.44 18.02
CA MET A 1 -0.40 21.90 16.68
C MET A 1 -1.61 21.15 16.13
N VAL A 2 -2.02 21.48 14.93
CA VAL A 2 -3.15 20.79 14.31
C VAL A 2 -2.59 19.64 13.47
N ILE A 3 -3.03 18.42 13.79
CA ILE A 3 -2.66 17.25 13.01
C ILE A 3 -3.77 16.97 12.01
N GLU A 4 -3.45 17.00 10.73
CA GLU A 4 -4.42 16.70 9.69
C GLU A 4 -4.43 15.20 9.42
N LYS A 5 -5.56 14.56 9.66
CA LYS A 5 -5.72 13.13 9.40
C LYS A 5 -6.23 12.91 7.98
N HIS A 6 -5.60 12.01 7.28
CA HIS A 6 -5.99 11.62 5.93
C HIS A 6 -6.61 10.23 5.96
N HIS A 7 -7.57 10.01 5.08
CA HIS A 7 -8.24 8.73 4.97
C HIS A 7 -7.54 7.88 3.90
N GLY A 8 -7.24 6.64 4.24
CA GLY A 8 -6.62 5.69 3.33
C GLY A 8 -7.14 4.29 3.56
N ILE A 9 -6.66 3.36 2.77
CA ILE A 9 -7.00 1.95 2.93
C ILE A 9 -5.73 1.11 2.99
N SER A 10 -5.86 -0.03 3.68
CA SER A 10 -4.83 -1.07 3.64
C SER A 10 -5.10 -1.95 2.43
N LEU A 11 -4.16 -2.01 1.51
CA LEU A 11 -4.27 -2.80 0.30
C LEU A 11 -3.32 -3.99 0.39
N ALA A 12 -3.86 -5.20 0.39
CA ALA A 12 -3.05 -6.42 0.44
C ALA A 12 -2.73 -6.88 -0.97
N LEU A 13 -1.44 -7.01 -1.26
CA LEU A 13 -0.94 -7.43 -2.57
C LEU A 13 -0.28 -8.79 -2.42
N THR A 14 -0.89 -9.81 -3.02
CA THR A 14 -0.32 -11.16 -3.00
C THR A 14 0.48 -11.38 -4.27
N ALA A 15 1.76 -11.64 -4.13
CA ALA A 15 2.70 -11.75 -5.25
C ALA A 15 3.69 -12.88 -5.04
N ASP A 16 4.27 -13.36 -6.14
CA ASP A 16 5.41 -14.28 -6.08
C ASP A 16 6.66 -13.53 -5.63
N TYR A 17 7.62 -14.28 -5.11
CA TYR A 17 8.90 -13.69 -4.67
C TYR A 17 9.59 -12.92 -5.80
N THR A 18 9.41 -13.33 -7.04
CA THR A 18 10.00 -12.64 -8.18
C THR A 18 9.38 -11.29 -8.49
N ALA A 19 8.13 -11.08 -8.08
CA ALA A 19 7.42 -9.83 -8.34
C ALA A 19 7.54 -8.81 -7.21
N ILE A 20 8.04 -9.22 -6.05
CA ILE A 20 8.09 -8.34 -4.89
C ILE A 20 8.96 -7.10 -5.12
N GLY A 21 10.02 -7.23 -5.89
CA GLY A 21 10.88 -6.10 -6.20
C GLY A 21 10.16 -4.99 -6.96
N LYS A 22 9.27 -5.36 -7.88
CA LYS A 22 8.46 -4.38 -8.61
C LYS A 22 7.49 -3.68 -7.68
N LEU A 23 6.88 -4.42 -6.75
CA LEU A 23 5.96 -3.83 -5.79
C LEU A 23 6.66 -2.86 -4.86
N GLN A 24 7.85 -3.22 -4.39
CA GLN A 24 8.66 -2.33 -3.55
C GLN A 24 9.03 -1.06 -4.30
N TYR A 25 9.36 -1.18 -5.58
CA TYR A 25 9.68 -0.03 -6.42
C TYR A 25 8.46 0.88 -6.59
N ILE A 26 7.30 0.31 -6.87
CA ILE A 26 6.07 1.08 -7.04
C ILE A 26 5.70 1.81 -5.74
N ALA A 27 5.83 1.12 -4.60
CA ALA A 27 5.54 1.72 -3.31
C ALA A 27 6.48 2.90 -3.03
N ALA A 28 7.77 2.74 -3.31
CA ALA A 28 8.74 3.80 -3.10
C ALA A 28 8.51 4.99 -4.04
N GLU A 29 8.25 4.71 -5.31
CA GLU A 29 8.04 5.75 -6.32
C GLU A 29 6.79 6.58 -6.04
N ASN A 30 5.75 5.95 -5.53
CA ASN A 30 4.49 6.62 -5.22
C ASN A 30 4.37 7.02 -3.75
N GLN A 31 5.45 6.85 -2.97
CA GLN A 31 5.50 7.21 -1.56
C GLN A 31 4.41 6.53 -0.74
N LEU A 32 4.19 5.24 -1.00
CA LEU A 32 3.19 4.46 -0.28
C LEU A 32 3.86 3.74 0.89
N PRO A 33 3.43 4.00 2.14
CA PRO A 33 4.01 3.30 3.28
C PRO A 33 3.68 1.81 3.24
N VAL A 34 4.68 0.96 3.50
CA VAL A 34 4.47 -0.47 3.66
C VAL A 34 4.12 -0.72 5.11
N LEU A 35 2.89 -1.18 5.35
CA LEU A 35 2.41 -1.43 6.71
C LEU A 35 3.00 -2.73 7.28
N ASP A 36 3.03 -3.76 6.44
CA ASP A 36 3.54 -5.06 6.85
C ASP A 36 3.84 -5.88 5.60
N THR A 37 4.67 -6.90 5.75
CA THR A 37 4.96 -7.84 4.67
C THR A 37 5.01 -9.24 5.27
N GLU A 38 4.20 -10.15 4.72
CA GLU A 38 4.15 -11.53 5.16
C GLU A 38 4.83 -12.43 4.15
N TYR A 39 5.71 -13.31 4.63
CA TYR A 39 6.44 -14.25 3.79
C TYR A 39 5.94 -15.67 4.07
N THR A 40 5.20 -16.20 3.12
CA THR A 40 4.70 -17.58 3.17
C THR A 40 5.10 -18.26 1.86
N ASP A 41 4.26 -19.13 1.26
CA ASP A 41 4.52 -19.62 -0.10
C ASP A 41 4.57 -18.47 -1.08
N LYS A 42 3.85 -17.38 -0.79
CA LYS A 42 3.88 -16.15 -1.57
C LYS A 42 4.13 -14.99 -0.64
N VAL A 43 4.43 -13.83 -1.21
CA VAL A 43 4.63 -12.61 -0.42
C VAL A 43 3.33 -11.82 -0.43
N ILE A 44 2.88 -11.43 0.75
CA ILE A 44 1.72 -10.56 0.90
C ILE A 44 2.20 -9.23 1.46
N MET A 45 2.11 -8.18 0.65
CA MET A 45 2.54 -6.85 1.04
C MET A 45 1.31 -5.99 1.33
N HIS A 46 1.29 -5.40 2.52
CA HIS A 46 0.21 -4.52 2.94
C HIS A 46 0.66 -3.07 2.77
N LEU A 47 0.01 -2.35 1.86
CA LEU A 47 0.34 -0.96 1.58
C LEU A 47 -0.76 -0.04 2.08
N LEU A 48 -0.36 1.10 2.61
CA LEU A 48 -1.29 2.18 2.93
C LEU A 48 -1.45 3.05 1.69
N VAL A 49 -2.66 3.09 1.14
CA VAL A 49 -2.94 3.87 -0.06
C VAL A 49 -3.96 4.95 0.28
N PRO A 50 -3.66 6.22 0.00
CA PRO A 50 -4.66 7.28 0.18
C PRO A 50 -5.93 6.99 -0.60
N ASN A 51 -7.08 7.27 0.01
CA ASN A 51 -8.38 6.90 -0.54
C ASN A 51 -8.62 7.45 -1.95
N ASP A 52 -8.10 8.64 -2.22
CA ASP A 52 -8.25 9.28 -3.53
C ASP A 52 -7.30 8.73 -4.60
N GLN A 53 -6.33 7.89 -4.21
CA GLN A 53 -5.34 7.33 -5.12
C GLN A 53 -5.51 5.82 -5.37
N VAL A 54 -6.48 5.19 -4.71
CA VAL A 54 -6.65 3.73 -4.79
C VAL A 54 -6.82 3.26 -6.23
N GLY A 55 -7.71 3.90 -6.99
CA GLY A 55 -7.95 3.50 -8.37
C GLY A 55 -6.71 3.63 -9.25
N ARG A 56 -5.95 4.72 -9.07
CA ARG A 56 -4.72 4.95 -9.82
C ARG A 56 -3.66 3.91 -9.48
N ILE A 57 -3.49 3.64 -8.18
CA ILE A 57 -2.47 2.68 -7.73
C ILE A 57 -2.82 1.27 -8.18
N GLN A 58 -4.09 0.88 -8.10
CA GLN A 58 -4.52 -0.43 -8.60
C GLN A 58 -4.18 -0.60 -10.08
N LYS A 59 -4.41 0.45 -10.87
CA LYS A 59 -4.10 0.43 -12.28
C LYS A 59 -2.59 0.32 -12.54
N VAL A 60 -1.80 1.11 -11.81
CA VAL A 60 -0.33 1.07 -11.92
C VAL A 60 0.19 -0.34 -11.63
N ILE A 61 -0.28 -0.94 -10.55
CA ILE A 61 0.15 -2.28 -10.15
C ILE A 61 -0.28 -3.32 -11.20
N THR A 62 -1.52 -3.24 -11.66
CA THR A 62 -2.03 -4.17 -12.66
C THR A 62 -1.22 -4.11 -13.95
N GLU A 63 -0.91 -2.91 -14.42
CA GLU A 63 -0.12 -2.73 -15.64
C GLU A 63 1.32 -3.22 -15.47
N ALA A 64 1.93 -2.92 -14.33
CA ALA A 64 3.31 -3.30 -14.06
C ALA A 64 3.49 -4.82 -13.93
N THR A 65 2.45 -5.53 -13.51
CA THR A 65 2.50 -6.96 -13.24
C THR A 65 1.68 -7.79 -14.23
N SER A 66 1.12 -7.15 -15.24
CA SER A 66 0.25 -7.79 -16.25
C SER A 66 -0.93 -8.53 -15.61
N GLY A 67 -1.45 -8.00 -14.53
CA GLY A 67 -2.61 -8.55 -13.83
C GLY A 67 -2.34 -9.82 -13.05
N ARG A 68 -1.09 -10.16 -12.80
CA ARG A 68 -0.71 -11.40 -12.11
C ARG A 68 -0.79 -11.32 -10.60
N ILE A 69 -1.05 -10.13 -10.06
CA ILE A 69 -1.09 -9.91 -8.62
C ILE A 69 -2.53 -9.80 -8.15
N LYS A 70 -2.82 -10.50 -7.05
CA LYS A 70 -4.12 -10.39 -6.42
C LYS A 70 -4.08 -9.20 -5.46
N MET A 71 -5.03 -8.30 -5.62
CA MET A 71 -5.18 -7.12 -4.77
C MET A 71 -6.48 -7.20 -3.99
N GLU A 72 -6.39 -6.98 -2.67
CA GLU A 72 -7.56 -6.98 -1.81
C GLU A 72 -7.54 -5.75 -0.93
N LYS A 73 -8.68 -5.05 -0.89
CA LYS A 73 -8.87 -3.96 0.06
C LYS A 73 -9.22 -4.57 1.40
N GLU A 74 -8.43 -4.28 2.43
CA GLU A 74 -8.64 -4.87 3.73
C GLU A 74 -9.51 -4.00 4.61
N LYS A 75 -8.97 -2.86 5.07
CA LYS A 75 -9.71 -2.00 5.97
C LYS A 75 -9.36 -0.54 5.70
N GLU A 76 -10.23 0.35 6.16
CA GLU A 76 -9.99 1.77 6.10
C GLU A 76 -9.15 2.19 7.30
N LEU A 77 -8.20 3.09 7.06
CA LEU A 77 -7.31 3.59 8.09
C LEU A 77 -7.23 5.09 7.99
N TYR A 78 -6.88 5.71 9.09
CA TYR A 78 -6.51 7.12 9.09
C TYR A 78 -5.01 7.23 9.27
N PHE A 79 -4.39 8.18 8.60
CA PHE A 79 -2.97 8.42 8.74
C PHE A 79 -2.68 9.91 8.76
N ALA A 80 -1.53 10.28 9.30
CA ALA A 80 -1.08 11.67 9.32
C ALA A 80 0.43 11.70 9.16
N ASP A 81 0.92 12.77 8.53
CA ASP A 81 2.35 13.05 8.46
C ASP A 81 2.70 13.92 9.68
N VAL A 82 3.47 13.35 10.58
CA VAL A 82 3.89 14.04 11.80
C VAL A 82 5.40 14.12 11.81
N GLU A 83 5.93 15.31 11.59
CA GLU A 83 7.37 15.57 11.61
C GLU A 83 8.15 14.65 10.65
N GLY A 84 7.61 14.43 9.46
CA GLY A 84 8.25 13.59 8.45
C GLY A 84 8.00 12.10 8.61
N GLU A 85 7.25 11.69 9.63
CA GLU A 85 6.89 10.30 9.84
C GLU A 85 5.40 10.09 9.56
N ILE A 86 5.08 8.98 8.93
CA ILE A 86 3.68 8.60 8.72
C ILE A 86 3.19 7.85 9.95
N LYS A 87 2.18 8.40 10.61
CA LYS A 87 1.51 7.73 11.73
C LYS A 87 0.19 7.17 11.24
N VAL A 88 -0.07 5.90 11.55
CA VAL A 88 -1.29 5.22 11.15
C VAL A 88 -2.19 5.04 12.36
N PHE A 89 -3.45 5.40 12.20
CA PHE A 89 -4.45 5.31 13.26
C PHE A 89 -5.54 4.33 12.85
N ASP A 90 -5.98 3.53 13.80
CA ASP A 90 -6.99 2.51 13.58
C ASP A 90 -8.38 3.06 13.88
N HIS A 91 -8.70 4.26 13.48
CA HIS A 91 -9.99 4.97 13.59
C HIS A 91 -9.79 6.47 13.61
#